data_5e898beb7ef6a80863f19e705e71800f
#
_entry.id   5e898beb7ef6a80863f19e705e71800f
#
_cell.length_a   1.000
_cell.length_b   1.000
_cell.length_c   1.000
_cell.angle_alpha   90.00
_cell.angle_beta   90.00
_cell.angle_gamma   90.00
#
_symmetry.space_group_name_H-M   'P 1'
#
loop_
_entity.id
_entity.type
_entity.pdbx_description
1 polymer ?
#
loop_
_entity_poly.entity_id
_entity_poly.type
_entity_poly.pdbx_seq_one_letter_code
_entity_poly.pdbx_strand_id
1 'polypeptide(L)'
;MSDPYWNHNVHYHRLVLDAVPDGCGTALDVGCGDGLLARKLAAKAASVTGVDRSPEMIRPTRESAPENVTFLEADYFDDTFLAEGKFDFVSAVAVVHHAPFPDAVERLVRLLAPGGRLVIVGLAYNRTALDWVISGCGVPASRLYALLRGGKRAPAGMPIEDSTMSWSEVRQAAHRLLPGCRFRRRLLWRYTLVWDKP
;
A
#
# COMPACT_ATOMS: atom_id res chain seq x y z
N MET A 1 -17.90 -8.17 5.82
CA MET A 1 -17.23 -8.47 7.10
C MET A 1 -16.55 -7.19 7.60
N SER A 2 -16.66 -6.89 8.90
CA SER A 2 -15.94 -5.77 9.52
C SER A 2 -14.46 -6.12 9.67
N ASP A 3 -13.58 -5.13 9.52
CA ASP A 3 -12.15 -5.33 9.74
C ASP A 3 -11.85 -5.77 11.19
N PRO A 4 -10.91 -6.68 11.43
CA PRO A 4 -10.57 -7.17 12.78
C PRO A 4 -9.96 -6.07 13.65
N TYR A 5 -9.40 -5.05 13.04
CA TYR A 5 -8.86 -3.86 13.69
C TYR A 5 -8.90 -2.66 12.73
N TRP A 6 -8.67 -1.46 13.28
CA TRP A 6 -8.56 -0.24 12.50
C TRP A 6 -7.27 0.52 12.81
N ASN A 7 -6.63 1.02 11.75
CA ASN A 7 -5.56 2.00 11.79
C ASN A 7 -5.59 2.87 10.52
N HIS A 8 -4.64 3.78 10.39
CA HIS A 8 -4.60 4.70 9.24
C HIS A 8 -4.34 3.98 7.90
N ASN A 9 -3.67 2.83 7.88
CA ASN A 9 -3.43 2.05 6.67
C ASN A 9 -4.70 1.31 6.26
N VAL A 10 -5.33 0.60 7.22
CA VAL A 10 -6.60 -0.13 7.01
C VAL A 10 -7.73 0.79 6.55
N HIS A 11 -7.73 2.05 7.01
CA HIS A 11 -8.71 3.07 6.56
C HIS A 11 -8.73 3.21 5.02
N TYR A 12 -7.59 3.03 4.36
CA TYR A 12 -7.47 3.18 2.90
C TYR A 12 -7.60 1.87 2.12
N HIS A 13 -7.78 0.71 2.77
CA HIS A 13 -7.98 -0.55 2.06
C HIS A 13 -9.14 -0.49 1.07
N ARG A 14 -10.26 0.14 1.46
CA ARG A 14 -11.40 0.30 0.54
C ARG A 14 -11.02 1.03 -0.74
N LEU A 15 -10.24 2.11 -0.64
CA LEU A 15 -9.78 2.85 -1.82
C LEU A 15 -8.91 1.97 -2.72
N VAL A 16 -8.04 1.13 -2.14
CA VAL A 16 -7.22 0.18 -2.90
C VAL A 16 -8.10 -0.85 -3.60
N LEU A 17 -9.09 -1.43 -2.90
CA LEU A 17 -10.02 -2.40 -3.44
C LEU A 17 -10.92 -1.84 -4.54
N ASP A 18 -11.37 -0.58 -4.39
CA ASP A 18 -12.19 0.11 -5.40
C ASP A 18 -11.36 0.47 -6.66
N ALA A 19 -10.04 0.45 -6.57
CA ALA A 19 -9.14 0.68 -7.69
C ALA A 19 -8.73 -0.59 -8.44
N VAL A 20 -9.04 -1.78 -7.96
CA VAL A 20 -8.76 -3.04 -8.66
C VAL A 20 -9.57 -3.07 -9.96
N PRO A 21 -8.93 -3.32 -11.13
CA PRO A 21 -9.65 -3.43 -12.38
C PRO A 21 -10.66 -4.58 -12.38
N ASP A 22 -11.76 -4.42 -13.10
CA ASP A 22 -12.69 -5.52 -13.33
C ASP A 22 -11.99 -6.65 -14.11
N GLY A 23 -12.23 -7.89 -13.70
CA GLY A 23 -11.60 -9.05 -14.32
C GLY A 23 -10.10 -9.21 -14.00
N CYS A 24 -9.59 -8.59 -12.92
CA CYS A 24 -8.20 -8.72 -12.50
C CYS A 24 -7.81 -10.19 -12.34
N GLY A 25 -6.84 -10.66 -13.12
CA GLY A 25 -6.31 -12.03 -13.05
C GLY A 25 -5.33 -12.20 -11.90
N THR A 26 -4.34 -11.29 -11.82
CA THR A 26 -3.21 -11.40 -10.88
C THR A 26 -3.01 -10.11 -10.10
N ALA A 27 -3.04 -10.18 -8.77
CA ALA A 27 -2.77 -9.04 -7.90
C ALA A 27 -1.56 -9.30 -7.00
N LEU A 28 -0.78 -8.25 -6.73
CA LEU A 28 0.33 -8.26 -5.79
C LEU A 28 0.10 -7.22 -4.69
N ASP A 29 0.24 -7.64 -3.43
CA ASP A 29 0.26 -6.75 -2.27
C ASP A 29 1.67 -6.71 -1.69
N VAL A 30 2.38 -5.60 -1.91
CA VAL A 30 3.76 -5.41 -1.47
C VAL A 30 3.80 -4.85 -0.05
N GLY A 31 4.59 -5.49 0.83
CA GLY A 31 4.60 -5.19 2.26
C GLY A 31 3.27 -5.55 2.90
N CYS A 32 2.78 -6.76 2.61
CA CYS A 32 1.43 -7.20 2.98
C CYS A 32 1.20 -7.34 4.49
N GLY A 33 2.27 -7.32 5.29
CA GLY A 33 2.21 -7.48 6.74
C GLY A 33 1.45 -8.74 7.16
N ASP A 34 0.41 -8.59 7.97
CA ASP A 34 -0.47 -9.68 8.42
C ASP A 34 -1.44 -10.20 7.34
N GLY A 35 -1.30 -9.75 6.10
CA GLY A 35 -2.06 -10.18 4.94
C GLY A 35 -3.52 -9.72 4.88
N LEU A 36 -3.93 -8.75 5.72
CA LEU A 36 -5.32 -8.30 5.76
C LEU A 36 -5.79 -7.72 4.42
N LEU A 37 -4.95 -6.93 3.73
CA LEU A 37 -5.29 -6.38 2.41
C LEU A 37 -5.27 -7.47 1.34
N ALA A 38 -4.25 -8.34 1.32
CA ALA A 38 -4.15 -9.45 0.39
C ALA A 38 -5.37 -10.38 0.46
N ARG A 39 -5.86 -10.71 1.66
CA ARG A 39 -7.11 -11.48 1.84
C ARG A 39 -8.34 -10.78 1.28
N LYS A 40 -8.42 -9.45 1.36
CA LYS A 40 -9.52 -8.68 0.76
C LYS A 40 -9.42 -8.65 -0.76
N LEU A 41 -8.20 -8.56 -1.30
CA LEU A 41 -7.94 -8.63 -2.74
C LEU A 41 -8.36 -9.97 -3.35
N ALA A 42 -8.34 -11.06 -2.57
CA ALA A 42 -8.81 -12.37 -2.98
C ALA A 42 -10.26 -12.39 -3.52
N ALA A 43 -11.09 -11.45 -3.10
CA ALA A 43 -12.46 -11.29 -3.62
C ALA A 43 -12.53 -10.45 -4.91
N LYS A 44 -11.40 -9.90 -5.38
CA LYS A 44 -11.31 -8.98 -6.50
C LYS A 44 -10.42 -9.45 -7.65
N ALA A 45 -9.53 -10.42 -7.38
CA ALA A 45 -8.59 -10.97 -8.34
C ALA A 45 -8.66 -12.49 -8.35
N ALA A 46 -8.36 -13.10 -9.49
CA ALA A 46 -8.36 -14.57 -9.59
C ALA A 46 -7.24 -15.21 -8.75
N SER A 47 -6.07 -14.55 -8.66
CA SER A 47 -4.99 -14.94 -7.76
C SER A 47 -4.32 -13.72 -7.12
N VAL A 48 -3.87 -13.86 -5.88
CA VAL A 48 -3.20 -12.80 -5.12
C VAL A 48 -1.89 -13.32 -4.57
N THR A 49 -0.85 -12.50 -4.69
CA THR A 49 0.42 -12.71 -4.00
C THR A 49 0.60 -11.61 -2.96
N GLY A 50 0.79 -11.97 -1.71
CA GLY A 50 1.24 -11.04 -0.66
C GLY A 50 2.72 -11.26 -0.40
N VAL A 51 3.53 -10.21 -0.40
CA VAL A 51 4.96 -10.30 -0.10
C VAL A 51 5.33 -9.38 1.05
N ASP A 52 6.09 -9.91 2.01
CA ASP A 52 6.67 -9.14 3.11
C ASP A 52 8.02 -9.75 3.51
N ARG A 53 8.97 -8.91 3.90
CA ARG A 53 10.29 -9.35 4.35
C ARG A 53 10.32 -9.87 5.79
N SER A 54 9.25 -9.62 6.56
CA SER A 54 9.17 -10.03 7.97
C SER A 54 8.62 -11.45 8.12
N PRO A 55 9.45 -12.40 8.58
CA PRO A 55 8.98 -13.76 8.87
C PRO A 55 7.90 -13.78 9.97
N GLU A 56 7.96 -12.85 10.91
CA GLU A 56 6.99 -12.71 11.99
C GLU A 56 5.59 -12.36 11.49
N MET A 57 5.51 -11.58 10.40
CA MET A 57 4.25 -11.24 9.73
C MET A 57 3.76 -12.39 8.84
N ILE A 58 4.65 -13.02 8.08
CA ILE A 58 4.28 -13.99 7.05
C ILE A 58 3.91 -15.37 7.61
N ARG A 59 4.62 -15.86 8.61
CA ARG A 59 4.38 -17.22 9.14
C ARG A 59 2.94 -17.46 9.61
N PRO A 60 2.36 -16.62 10.49
CA PRO A 60 0.97 -16.79 10.91
C PRO A 60 -0.03 -16.61 9.77
N THR A 61 0.35 -15.79 8.79
CA THR A 61 -0.52 -15.43 7.67
C THR A 61 -0.72 -16.60 6.70
N ARG A 62 0.30 -17.44 6.51
CA ARG A 62 0.24 -18.64 5.66
C ARG A 62 -0.75 -19.68 6.16
N GLU A 63 -0.89 -19.83 7.47
CA GLU A 63 -1.75 -20.87 8.09
C GLU A 63 -3.24 -20.69 7.78
N SER A 64 -3.66 -19.43 7.50
CA SER A 64 -5.07 -19.08 7.24
C SER A 64 -5.25 -18.40 5.87
N ALA A 65 -4.41 -18.73 4.90
CA ALA A 65 -4.49 -18.15 3.56
C ALA A 65 -5.73 -18.68 2.80
N PRO A 66 -6.50 -17.81 2.12
CA PRO A 66 -7.48 -18.26 1.14
C PRO A 66 -6.81 -19.07 0.01
N GLU A 67 -7.55 -19.96 -0.64
CA GLU A 67 -7.01 -20.84 -1.70
C GLU A 67 -6.33 -20.07 -2.85
N ASN A 68 -6.84 -18.88 -3.17
CA ASN A 68 -6.29 -18.04 -4.23
C ASN A 68 -5.28 -16.99 -3.72
N VAL A 69 -4.76 -17.11 -2.49
CA VAL A 69 -3.76 -16.21 -1.92
C VAL A 69 -2.48 -16.96 -1.57
N THR A 70 -1.36 -16.51 -2.10
CA THR A 70 -0.02 -17.01 -1.74
C THR A 70 0.74 -15.93 -0.96
N PHE A 71 1.33 -16.28 0.19
CA PHE A 71 2.18 -15.38 0.95
C PHE A 71 3.66 -15.76 0.84
N LEU A 72 4.48 -14.80 0.43
CA LEU A 72 5.92 -14.96 0.24
C LEU A 72 6.68 -14.15 1.29
N GLU A 73 7.60 -14.82 1.98
CA GLU A 73 8.61 -14.17 2.81
C GLU A 73 9.78 -13.81 1.90
N ALA A 74 9.83 -12.57 1.45
CA ALA A 74 10.86 -12.08 0.52
C ALA A 74 10.92 -10.55 0.53
N ASP A 75 12.06 -10.01 0.10
CA ASP A 75 12.15 -8.61 -0.26
C ASP A 75 11.59 -8.42 -1.68
N TYR A 76 10.71 -7.44 -1.87
CA TYR A 76 10.12 -7.18 -3.19
C TYR A 76 11.16 -6.66 -4.21
N PHE A 77 12.34 -6.25 -3.76
CA PHE A 77 13.48 -5.95 -4.63
C PHE A 77 14.18 -7.20 -5.18
N ASP A 78 13.96 -8.36 -4.56
CA ASP A 78 14.58 -9.60 -5.00
C ASP A 78 13.86 -10.16 -6.24
N ASP A 79 14.58 -10.18 -7.36
CA ASP A 79 14.07 -10.64 -8.66
C ASP A 79 13.83 -12.16 -8.71
N THR A 80 14.37 -12.92 -7.76
CA THR A 80 14.23 -14.39 -7.75
C THR A 80 12.83 -14.84 -7.34
N PHE A 81 12.10 -14.03 -6.57
CA PHE A 81 10.78 -14.38 -6.05
C PHE A 81 9.61 -13.76 -6.83
N LEU A 82 9.83 -12.62 -7.48
CA LEU A 82 8.76 -11.86 -8.15
C LEU A 82 9.13 -11.61 -9.62
N ALA A 83 8.44 -12.33 -10.51
CA ALA A 83 8.60 -12.15 -11.95
C ALA A 83 8.11 -10.77 -12.41
N GLU A 84 8.87 -10.14 -13.28
CA GLU A 84 8.49 -8.86 -13.92
C GLU A 84 7.35 -9.04 -14.91
N GLY A 85 6.57 -7.97 -15.11
CA GLY A 85 5.49 -7.93 -16.11
C GLY A 85 4.35 -8.91 -15.84
N LYS A 86 4.18 -9.39 -14.60
CA LYS A 86 3.26 -10.47 -14.27
C LYS A 86 1.91 -10.01 -13.70
N PHE A 87 1.88 -8.87 -13.00
CA PHE A 87 0.72 -8.51 -12.20
C PHE A 87 -0.16 -7.46 -12.90
N ASP A 88 -1.47 -7.74 -12.98
CA ASP A 88 -2.47 -6.79 -13.49
C ASP A 88 -2.73 -5.67 -12.48
N PHE A 89 -2.50 -5.94 -11.20
CA PHE A 89 -2.67 -4.99 -10.11
C PHE A 89 -1.56 -5.12 -9.08
N VAL A 90 -0.96 -3.98 -8.70
CA VAL A 90 0.04 -3.91 -7.64
C VAL A 90 -0.38 -2.87 -6.62
N SER A 91 -0.45 -3.26 -5.34
CA SER A 91 -0.66 -2.38 -4.20
C SER A 91 0.58 -2.30 -3.32
N ALA A 92 0.83 -1.11 -2.75
CA ALA A 92 1.86 -0.88 -1.74
C ALA A 92 1.32 0.12 -0.69
N VAL A 93 0.99 -0.38 0.50
CA VAL A 93 0.39 0.43 1.57
C VAL A 93 1.38 0.62 2.71
N ALA A 94 1.87 1.84 2.88
CA ALA A 94 2.88 2.22 3.88
C ALA A 94 4.20 1.41 3.76
N VAL A 95 4.70 1.25 2.53
CA VAL A 95 5.90 0.48 2.22
C VAL A 95 6.99 1.30 1.54
N VAL A 96 6.63 2.10 0.54
CA VAL A 96 7.61 2.77 -0.35
C VAL A 96 8.56 3.75 0.35
N HIS A 97 8.28 4.15 1.58
CA HIS A 97 9.13 5.04 2.36
C HIS A 97 10.29 4.32 3.07
N HIS A 98 10.33 2.99 3.04
CA HIS A 98 11.44 2.17 3.57
C HIS A 98 12.61 2.03 2.57
N ALA A 99 12.50 2.60 1.37
CA ALA A 99 13.53 2.60 0.35
C ALA A 99 13.58 3.97 -0.35
N PRO A 100 14.63 4.28 -1.13
CA PRO A 100 14.62 5.43 -2.02
C PRO A 100 13.39 5.40 -2.93
N PHE A 101 12.58 6.45 -2.89
CA PHE A 101 11.28 6.47 -3.58
C PHE A 101 11.36 6.17 -5.08
N PRO A 102 12.37 6.69 -5.83
CA PRO A 102 12.52 6.34 -7.25
C PRO A 102 12.72 4.84 -7.47
N ASP A 103 13.59 4.21 -6.68
CA ASP A 103 13.94 2.79 -6.83
C ASP A 103 12.72 1.91 -6.50
N ALA A 104 12.00 2.26 -5.41
CA ALA A 104 10.78 1.57 -5.04
C ALA A 104 9.72 1.65 -6.14
N VAL A 105 9.47 2.84 -6.68
CA VAL A 105 8.48 3.04 -7.75
C VAL A 105 8.88 2.30 -9.02
N GLU A 106 10.15 2.40 -9.43
CA GLU A 106 10.67 1.69 -10.61
C GLU A 106 10.48 0.18 -10.49
N ARG A 107 10.81 -0.37 -9.32
CA ARG A 107 10.61 -1.81 -9.07
C ARG A 107 9.13 -2.20 -9.16
N LEU A 108 8.22 -1.44 -8.54
CA LEU A 108 6.78 -1.71 -8.62
C LEU A 108 6.26 -1.65 -10.06
N VAL A 109 6.76 -0.72 -10.88
CA VAL A 109 6.42 -0.60 -12.30
C VAL A 109 6.90 -1.81 -13.11
N ARG A 110 8.12 -2.33 -12.81
CA ARG A 110 8.62 -3.55 -13.48
C ARG A 110 7.75 -4.77 -13.19
N LEU A 111 7.19 -4.89 -11.98
CA LEU A 111 6.31 -6.00 -11.61
C LEU A 111 4.96 -5.98 -12.34
N LEU A 112 4.48 -4.80 -12.76
CA LEU A 112 3.22 -4.67 -13.50
C LEU A 112 3.30 -5.22 -14.93
N ALA A 113 2.26 -5.94 -15.32
CA ALA A 113 1.97 -6.26 -16.71
C ALA A 113 1.68 -4.98 -17.52
N PRO A 114 1.85 -4.98 -18.85
CA PRO A 114 1.30 -3.92 -19.72
C PRO A 114 -0.20 -3.73 -19.47
N GLY A 115 -0.65 -2.50 -19.35
CA GLY A 115 -2.05 -2.18 -18.96
C GLY A 115 -2.38 -2.38 -17.48
N GLY A 116 -1.44 -2.88 -16.67
CA GLY A 116 -1.66 -3.10 -15.24
C GLY A 116 -1.73 -1.81 -14.42
N ARG A 117 -2.35 -1.88 -13.25
CA ARG A 117 -2.58 -0.72 -12.36
C ARG A 117 -1.77 -0.78 -11.09
N LEU A 118 -1.09 0.34 -10.77
CA LEU A 118 -0.37 0.57 -9.52
C LEU A 118 -1.18 1.45 -8.58
N VAL A 119 -1.28 1.04 -7.32
CA VAL A 119 -1.85 1.85 -6.24
C VAL A 119 -0.87 1.92 -5.07
N ILE A 120 -0.44 3.13 -4.75
CA ILE A 120 0.40 3.39 -3.57
C ILE A 120 -0.39 4.22 -2.56
N VAL A 121 -0.40 3.77 -1.31
CA VAL A 121 -0.83 4.56 -0.15
C VAL A 121 0.41 4.81 0.69
N GLY A 122 0.96 6.01 0.62
CA GLY A 122 2.25 6.31 1.23
C GLY A 122 2.19 7.42 2.28
N LEU A 123 3.34 7.67 2.90
CA LEU A 123 3.59 8.70 3.90
C LEU A 123 4.50 9.77 3.34
N ALA A 124 4.34 11.01 3.84
CA ALA A 124 5.25 12.11 3.58
C ALA A 124 5.33 12.99 4.82
N TYR A 125 6.47 13.67 5.04
CA TYR A 125 6.60 14.57 6.17
C TYR A 125 6.16 16.01 5.85
N ASN A 126 5.82 16.75 6.91
CA ASN A 126 5.43 18.15 6.82
C ASN A 126 6.68 19.03 6.77
N ARG A 127 6.86 19.81 5.70
CA ARG A 127 7.98 20.73 5.53
C ARG A 127 7.58 22.19 5.72
N THR A 128 6.37 22.54 5.31
CA THR A 128 5.87 23.92 5.32
C THR A 128 4.83 24.14 6.43
N ALA A 129 4.61 25.41 6.83
CA ALA A 129 3.55 25.75 7.77
C ALA A 129 2.16 25.29 7.28
N LEU A 130 1.91 25.39 5.97
CA LEU A 130 0.67 24.89 5.36
C LEU A 130 0.52 23.38 5.52
N ASP A 131 1.62 22.62 5.41
CA ASP A 131 1.57 21.18 5.65
C ASP A 131 1.14 20.85 7.08
N TRP A 132 1.62 21.60 8.05
CA TRP A 132 1.25 21.44 9.45
C TRP A 132 -0.22 21.78 9.71
N VAL A 133 -0.74 22.86 9.09
CA VAL A 133 -2.15 23.22 9.19
C VAL A 133 -3.04 22.11 8.62
N ILE A 134 -2.74 21.64 7.40
CA ILE A 134 -3.50 20.56 6.76
C ILE A 134 -3.41 19.25 7.59
N SER A 135 -2.22 18.91 8.07
CA SER A 135 -2.03 17.73 8.91
C SER A 135 -2.74 17.83 10.25
N GLY A 136 -2.84 19.04 10.81
CA GLY A 136 -3.59 19.32 12.03
C GLY A 136 -5.08 18.93 11.92
N CYS A 137 -5.69 19.12 10.76
CA CYS A 137 -7.05 18.66 10.47
C CYS A 137 -7.22 17.14 10.57
N GLY A 138 -6.14 16.39 10.41
CA GLY A 138 -6.13 14.93 10.56
C GLY A 138 -6.34 14.46 12.01
N VAL A 139 -5.99 15.28 13.00
CA VAL A 139 -6.08 14.90 14.43
C VAL A 139 -7.53 14.64 14.87
N PRO A 140 -8.48 15.59 14.72
CA PRO A 140 -9.86 15.36 15.09
C PRO A 140 -10.48 14.22 14.27
N ALA A 141 -10.16 14.11 12.98
CA ALA A 141 -10.64 13.02 12.14
C ALA A 141 -10.12 11.66 12.64
N SER A 142 -8.83 11.55 12.95
CA SER A 142 -8.24 10.32 13.49
C SER A 142 -8.91 9.89 14.81
N ARG A 143 -9.18 10.84 15.70
CA ARG A 143 -9.88 10.57 16.98
C ARG A 143 -11.32 10.08 16.74
N LEU A 144 -12.04 10.75 15.83
CA LEU A 144 -13.41 10.37 15.49
C LEU A 144 -13.45 8.96 14.88
N TYR A 145 -12.60 8.67 13.91
CA TYR A 145 -12.54 7.32 13.31
C TYR A 145 -12.13 6.27 14.33
N ALA A 146 -11.16 6.55 15.19
CA ALA A 146 -10.78 5.62 16.27
C ALA A 146 -11.97 5.33 17.19
N LEU A 147 -12.72 6.34 17.60
CA LEU A 147 -13.91 6.16 18.43
C LEU A 147 -14.97 5.29 17.73
N LEU A 148 -15.27 5.58 16.47
CA LEU A 148 -16.28 4.85 15.68
C LEU A 148 -15.86 3.40 15.36
N ARG A 149 -14.57 3.08 15.41
CA ARG A 149 -14.00 1.78 15.04
C ARG A 149 -13.48 0.96 16.24
N GLY A 150 -13.80 1.35 17.46
CA GLY A 150 -13.38 0.63 18.67
C GLY A 150 -11.90 0.77 19.05
N GLY A 151 -11.27 1.86 18.62
CA GLY A 151 -9.88 2.19 18.92
C GLY A 151 -8.92 1.96 17.75
N LYS A 152 -7.74 2.57 17.84
CA LYS A 152 -6.65 2.37 16.89
C LYS A 152 -5.82 1.18 17.34
N ARG A 153 -5.68 0.17 16.49
CA ARG A 153 -4.87 -1.04 16.74
C ARG A 153 -3.97 -1.33 15.54
N ALA A 154 -2.82 -1.92 15.81
CA ALA A 154 -1.90 -2.42 14.79
C ALA A 154 -1.41 -3.82 15.20
N PRO A 155 -1.09 -4.69 14.24
CA PRO A 155 -0.40 -5.94 14.52
C PRO A 155 0.92 -5.70 15.26
N ALA A 156 1.28 -6.60 16.17
CA ALA A 156 2.58 -6.55 16.82
C ALA A 156 3.71 -6.76 15.80
N GLY A 157 4.85 -6.09 16.00
CA GLY A 157 6.01 -6.24 15.11
C GLY A 157 5.97 -5.40 13.83
N MET A 158 4.93 -4.60 13.59
CA MET A 158 4.88 -3.71 12.42
C MET A 158 5.90 -2.58 12.58
N PRO A 159 6.91 -2.44 11.67
CA PRO A 159 7.88 -1.37 11.75
C PRO A 159 7.20 -0.01 11.56
N ILE A 160 7.62 0.96 12.37
CA ILE A 160 7.17 2.36 12.26
C ILE A 160 8.40 3.17 11.85
N GLU A 161 8.42 3.61 10.61
CA GLU A 161 9.43 4.51 10.08
C GLU A 161 8.76 5.75 9.51
N ASP A 162 9.40 6.90 9.68
CA ASP A 162 8.94 8.17 9.11
C ASP A 162 9.46 8.31 7.67
N SER A 163 8.67 8.96 6.83
CA SER A 163 9.09 9.27 5.47
C SER A 163 10.21 10.31 5.47
N THR A 164 11.21 10.12 4.62
CA THR A 164 12.31 11.06 4.38
C THR A 164 11.97 12.14 3.36
N MET A 165 10.83 12.04 2.68
CA MET A 165 10.40 12.98 1.65
C MET A 165 9.18 13.79 2.09
N SER A 166 9.17 15.08 1.77
CA SER A 166 8.03 15.99 1.98
C SER A 166 6.91 15.74 0.96
N TRP A 167 5.72 16.29 1.24
CA TRP A 167 4.56 16.21 0.34
C TRP A 167 4.85 16.72 -1.08
N SER A 168 5.61 17.80 -1.21
CA SER A 168 5.98 18.37 -2.51
C SER A 168 7.00 17.50 -3.26
N GLU A 169 8.00 16.97 -2.55
CA GLU A 169 9.03 16.13 -3.15
C GLU A 169 8.45 14.80 -3.66
N VAL A 170 7.62 14.13 -2.85
CA VAL A 170 6.93 12.90 -3.29
C VAL A 170 6.05 13.17 -4.50
N ARG A 171 5.25 14.26 -4.47
CA ARG A 171 4.37 14.62 -5.58
C ARG A 171 5.15 14.88 -6.87
N GLN A 172 6.25 15.65 -6.80
CA GLN A 172 7.10 15.94 -7.97
C GLN A 172 7.76 14.67 -8.50
N ALA A 173 8.31 13.83 -7.63
CA ALA A 173 8.90 12.55 -8.03
C ALA A 173 7.86 11.62 -8.67
N ALA A 174 6.67 11.53 -8.09
CA ALA A 174 5.58 10.72 -8.64
C ALA A 174 5.20 11.13 -10.07
N HIS A 175 4.97 12.43 -10.32
CA HIS A 175 4.61 12.92 -11.66
C HIS A 175 5.75 12.76 -12.67
N ARG A 176 7.01 12.81 -12.25
CA ARG A 176 8.17 12.58 -13.12
C ARG A 176 8.33 11.11 -13.49
N LEU A 177 8.19 10.21 -12.50
CA LEU A 177 8.40 8.77 -12.70
C LEU A 177 7.19 8.09 -13.36
N LEU A 178 5.98 8.59 -13.09
CA LEU A 178 4.71 8.02 -13.50
C LEU A 178 3.86 9.11 -14.19
N PRO A 179 4.17 9.44 -15.46
CA PRO A 179 3.38 10.43 -16.21
C PRO A 179 1.89 10.05 -16.25
N GLY A 180 1.03 11.03 -15.97
CA GLY A 180 -0.42 10.81 -15.91
C GLY A 180 -0.95 10.21 -14.59
N CYS A 181 -0.09 9.95 -13.58
CA CYS A 181 -0.55 9.44 -12.30
C CYS A 181 -1.50 10.40 -11.58
N ARG A 182 -2.45 9.83 -10.86
CA ARG A 182 -3.39 10.57 -9.99
C ARG A 182 -2.85 10.59 -8.57
N PHE A 183 -2.14 11.65 -8.22
CA PHE A 183 -1.64 11.89 -6.86
C PHE A 183 -2.64 12.70 -6.06
N ARG A 184 -3.01 12.25 -4.85
CA ARG A 184 -3.89 12.97 -3.93
C ARG A 184 -3.37 12.89 -2.49
N ARG A 185 -3.16 14.06 -1.85
CA ARG A 185 -2.99 14.12 -0.40
C ARG A 185 -4.31 13.76 0.27
N ARG A 186 -4.24 12.92 1.30
CA ARG A 186 -5.39 12.39 2.02
C ARG A 186 -5.38 12.83 3.48
N LEU A 187 -6.55 12.71 4.11
CA LEU A 187 -6.69 12.79 5.55
C LEU A 187 -5.85 11.66 6.21
N LEU A 188 -5.61 11.71 7.50
CA LEU A 188 -4.85 10.70 8.26
C LEU A 188 -3.39 10.52 7.77
N TRP A 189 -2.77 11.61 7.30
CA TRP A 189 -1.34 11.68 6.97
C TRP A 189 -0.89 10.67 5.92
N ARG A 190 -1.73 10.46 4.90
CA ARG A 190 -1.41 9.60 3.77
C ARG A 190 -1.53 10.38 2.46
N TYR A 191 -0.86 9.89 1.44
CA TYR A 191 -1.20 10.18 0.05
C TYR A 191 -1.65 8.91 -0.65
N THR A 192 -2.38 9.10 -1.72
CA THR A 192 -2.70 8.02 -2.67
C THR A 192 -2.17 8.38 -4.03
N LEU A 193 -1.56 7.42 -4.68
CA LEU A 193 -1.10 7.50 -6.05
C LEU A 193 -1.71 6.32 -6.80
N VAL A 194 -2.37 6.61 -7.92
CA VAL A 194 -2.93 5.60 -8.81
C VAL A 194 -2.39 5.86 -10.21
N TRP A 195 -1.88 4.83 -10.85
CA TRP A 195 -1.29 4.91 -12.17
C TRP A 195 -1.54 3.64 -12.96
N ASP A 196 -1.85 3.81 -14.25
CA ASP A 196 -2.05 2.72 -15.19
C ASP A 196 -0.82 2.65 -16.12
N LYS A 197 -0.19 1.48 -16.19
CA LYS A 197 0.97 1.23 -17.07
C LYS A 197 0.49 1.23 -18.52
N PRO A 198 1.12 2.01 -19.40
CA PRO A 198 0.78 2.01 -20.82
C PRO A 198 0.91 0.64 -21.48
#